data_df19b13f4136df047a58d4aa797fe748
#
_entry.id   df19b13f4136df047a58d4aa797fe748
#
_cell.length_a   1.000
_cell.length_b   1.000
_cell.length_c   1.000
_cell.angle_alpha   90.00
_cell.angle_beta   90.00
_cell.angle_gamma   90.00
#
_symmetry.space_group_name_H-M   'P 1'
#
loop_
_entity.id
_entity.type
_entity.pdbx_description
1 polymer ?
#
loop_
_entity_poly.entity_id
_entity_poly.type
_entity_poly.pdbx_seq_one_letter_code
_entity_poly.pdbx_strand_id
1 'polypeptide(L)'
;VSRGHGGRHQRQTFEWVVQAHPFLQTELASSDERRVFRSLAAGPMLALVADHVVQGRIVFPGAGYLELGRAATRGSRLEGVFFLQPLMMDVSGVVVECTVGGGRFEISSRDDALSDDSTAHCSGSYTAGATVWSPSVDHAALRGRVCTRVADVVAMYDSFHAVGLQYGPAYRRVELAIGNGRDLAVSRLRVRSSQQGTAVHPADLDDALCV
;
A
#
# COMPACT_ATOMS: atom_id res chain seq x y z
N VAL A 1 -65.78 14.27 -12.39
CA VAL A 1 -64.63 15.12 -12.18
C VAL A 1 -63.62 14.32 -11.37
N SER A 2 -62.67 13.66 -12.07
CA SER A 2 -61.61 12.87 -11.44
C SER A 2 -60.34 13.68 -11.44
N ARG A 3 -59.77 14.00 -10.27
CA ARG A 3 -58.48 14.65 -10.12
C ARG A 3 -57.39 13.61 -10.09
N GLY A 4 -56.54 13.61 -11.11
CA GLY A 4 -55.30 12.80 -11.16
C GLY A 4 -54.26 13.33 -10.16
N HIS A 5 -53.75 12.47 -9.30
CA HIS A 5 -52.61 12.68 -8.44
C HIS A 5 -51.35 12.40 -9.29
N GLY A 6 -50.68 13.48 -9.72
CA GLY A 6 -49.35 13.38 -10.30
C GLY A 6 -48.28 13.15 -9.23
N GLY A 7 -47.84 11.93 -9.08
CA GLY A 7 -46.66 11.61 -8.25
C GLY A 7 -45.41 12.22 -8.87
N ARG A 8 -44.76 13.18 -8.21
CA ARG A 8 -43.44 13.67 -8.54
C ARG A 8 -42.43 12.58 -8.18
N HIS A 9 -41.89 11.93 -9.18
CA HIS A 9 -40.66 11.12 -8.98
C HIS A 9 -39.50 12.07 -8.70
N GLN A 10 -39.03 12.09 -7.44
CA GLN A 10 -37.74 12.70 -7.10
C GLN A 10 -36.64 11.82 -7.67
N ARG A 11 -35.89 12.32 -8.64
CA ARG A 11 -34.62 11.72 -9.06
C ARG A 11 -33.63 11.93 -7.90
N GLN A 12 -33.30 10.87 -7.19
CA GLN A 12 -32.11 10.85 -6.35
C GLN A 12 -30.90 10.72 -7.27
N THR A 13 -30.12 11.78 -7.37
CA THR A 13 -28.77 11.73 -7.96
C THR A 13 -27.88 11.06 -6.93
N PHE A 14 -27.49 9.83 -7.19
CA PHE A 14 -26.37 9.23 -6.47
C PHE A 14 -25.10 9.90 -7.00
N GLU A 15 -24.41 10.64 -6.15
CA GLU A 15 -23.05 11.06 -6.46
C GLU A 15 -22.20 9.78 -6.55
N TRP A 16 -21.63 9.54 -7.73
CA TRP A 16 -20.60 8.53 -7.89
C TRP A 16 -19.41 8.99 -7.06
N VAL A 17 -19.23 8.42 -5.88
CA VAL A 17 -18.03 8.63 -5.08
C VAL A 17 -16.89 8.00 -5.86
N VAL A 18 -16.09 8.82 -6.50
CA VAL A 18 -14.83 8.39 -7.14
C VAL A 18 -14.03 7.68 -6.06
N GLN A 19 -13.66 6.45 -6.30
CA GLN A 19 -12.85 5.67 -5.37
C GLN A 19 -11.57 6.44 -5.06
N ALA A 20 -11.47 6.92 -3.84
CA ALA A 20 -10.39 7.80 -3.43
C ALA A 20 -9.04 7.08 -3.36
N HIS A 21 -9.03 5.73 -3.34
CA HIS A 21 -7.80 4.96 -3.15
C HIS A 21 -7.87 3.57 -3.81
N PRO A 22 -6.87 3.14 -4.60
CA PRO A 22 -6.90 1.88 -5.35
C PRO A 22 -6.96 0.61 -4.48
N PHE A 23 -6.52 0.72 -3.22
CA PHE A 23 -6.58 -0.38 -2.24
C PHE A 23 -7.84 -0.37 -1.36
N LEU A 24 -8.69 0.65 -1.45
CA LEU A 24 -9.93 0.79 -0.68
C LEU A 24 -11.11 0.96 -1.64
N GLN A 25 -11.49 -0.13 -2.34
CA GLN A 25 -12.45 -0.05 -3.44
C GLN A 25 -13.89 0.12 -2.97
N THR A 26 -14.28 -0.50 -1.87
CA THR A 26 -15.64 -0.45 -1.33
C THR A 26 -15.62 -0.39 0.19
N GLU A 27 -16.32 0.54 0.78
CA GLU A 27 -16.58 0.54 2.22
C GLU A 27 -17.88 -0.23 2.48
N LEU A 28 -17.82 -1.36 3.22
CA LEU A 28 -18.96 -2.25 3.48
C LEU A 28 -19.76 -1.83 4.71
N ALA A 29 -19.05 -1.40 5.74
CA ALA A 29 -19.65 -1.00 7.00
C ALA A 29 -18.85 0.16 7.58
N SER A 30 -19.56 1.13 8.10
CA SER A 30 -18.98 2.27 8.81
C SER A 30 -19.81 2.53 10.04
N SER A 31 -19.13 2.52 11.19
CA SER A 31 -19.64 3.02 12.46
C SER A 31 -18.55 3.83 13.14
N ASP A 32 -18.87 4.55 14.21
CA ASP A 32 -17.85 5.30 14.96
C ASP A 32 -16.76 4.39 15.55
N GLU A 33 -17.11 3.10 15.77
CA GLU A 33 -16.20 2.13 16.38
C GLU A 33 -15.47 1.24 15.37
N ARG A 34 -16.04 1.00 14.17
CA ARG A 34 -15.47 0.05 13.20
C ARG A 34 -15.79 0.43 11.75
N ARG A 35 -14.76 0.35 10.89
CA ARG A 35 -14.88 0.49 9.43
C ARG A 35 -14.31 -0.75 8.77
N VAL A 36 -14.97 -1.21 7.70
CA VAL A 36 -14.56 -2.38 6.92
C VAL A 36 -14.52 -1.99 5.46
N PHE A 37 -13.36 -2.18 4.85
CA PHE A 37 -13.14 -1.97 3.42
C PHE A 37 -12.92 -3.31 2.74
N ARG A 38 -13.46 -3.44 1.54
CA ARG A 38 -13.29 -4.62 0.70
C ARG A 38 -12.77 -4.22 -0.68
N SER A 39 -11.82 -4.99 -1.19
CA SER A 39 -11.20 -4.76 -2.50
C SER A 39 -10.92 -6.08 -3.20
N LEU A 40 -11.12 -6.13 -4.51
CA LEU A 40 -10.65 -7.25 -5.30
C LEU A 40 -9.13 -7.17 -5.46
N ALA A 41 -8.44 -8.30 -5.32
CA ALA A 41 -7.01 -8.45 -5.61
C ALA A 41 -6.76 -8.43 -7.14
N ALA A 42 -7.38 -7.49 -7.83
CA ALA A 42 -7.38 -7.35 -9.28
C ALA A 42 -7.47 -5.87 -9.67
N GLY A 43 -7.43 -5.59 -10.96
CA GLY A 43 -7.59 -4.23 -11.49
C GLY A 43 -6.59 -3.24 -10.88
N PRO A 44 -7.05 -2.10 -10.32
CA PRO A 44 -6.18 -1.06 -9.79
C PRO A 44 -5.23 -1.55 -8.68
N MET A 45 -5.68 -2.46 -7.80
CA MET A 45 -4.84 -3.03 -6.75
C MET A 45 -3.71 -3.86 -7.36
N LEU A 46 -4.03 -4.78 -8.27
CA LEU A 46 -3.03 -5.62 -8.92
C LEU A 46 -2.05 -4.77 -9.76
N ALA A 47 -2.54 -3.77 -10.48
CA ALA A 47 -1.70 -2.91 -11.31
C ALA A 47 -0.58 -2.20 -10.55
N LEU A 48 -0.81 -1.87 -9.28
CA LEU A 48 0.20 -1.24 -8.41
C LEU A 48 1.30 -2.19 -7.94
N VAL A 49 1.03 -3.50 -7.92
CA VAL A 49 1.92 -4.49 -7.30
C VAL A 49 2.38 -5.59 -8.27
N ALA A 50 1.93 -5.56 -9.52
CA ALA A 50 2.19 -6.62 -10.50
C ALA A 50 3.70 -6.87 -10.74
N ASP A 51 4.53 -5.85 -10.59
CA ASP A 51 5.98 -5.94 -10.74
C ASP A 51 6.71 -6.39 -9.45
N HIS A 52 5.99 -6.60 -8.34
CA HIS A 52 6.55 -7.17 -7.12
C HIS A 52 6.48 -8.70 -7.18
N VAL A 53 7.45 -9.28 -7.88
CA VAL A 53 7.53 -10.73 -8.12
C VAL A 53 8.54 -11.36 -7.17
N VAL A 54 8.09 -12.38 -6.43
CA VAL A 54 8.90 -13.16 -5.51
C VAL A 54 8.77 -14.64 -5.89
N GLN A 55 9.88 -15.27 -6.20
CA GLN A 55 9.95 -16.69 -6.63
C GLN A 55 8.95 -17.01 -7.77
N GLY A 56 8.87 -16.13 -8.77
CA GLY A 56 8.00 -16.27 -9.94
C GLY A 56 6.52 -15.97 -9.68
N ARG A 57 6.12 -15.51 -8.49
CA ARG A 57 4.74 -15.20 -8.13
C ARG A 57 4.55 -13.73 -7.79
N ILE A 58 3.42 -13.16 -8.14
CA ILE A 58 3.07 -11.79 -7.72
C ILE A 58 2.62 -11.83 -6.26
N VAL A 59 3.40 -11.20 -5.38
CA VAL A 59 3.13 -11.14 -3.95
C VAL A 59 2.82 -9.69 -3.55
N PHE A 60 1.81 -9.50 -2.74
CA PHE A 60 1.49 -8.15 -2.23
C PHE A 60 2.61 -7.66 -1.31
N PRO A 61 3.24 -6.51 -1.60
CA PRO A 61 4.43 -6.06 -0.87
C PRO A 61 4.11 -5.55 0.54
N GLY A 62 5.08 -5.64 1.46
CA GLY A 62 5.00 -5.03 2.79
C GLY A 62 4.63 -3.55 2.74
N ALA A 63 5.23 -2.81 1.82
CA ALA A 63 4.94 -1.41 1.53
C ALA A 63 3.46 -1.18 1.13
N GLY A 64 2.84 -2.14 0.44
CA GLY A 64 1.42 -2.10 0.08
C GLY A 64 0.51 -2.19 1.30
N TYR A 65 0.82 -3.05 2.27
CA TYR A 65 0.06 -3.12 3.53
C TYR A 65 0.16 -1.82 4.33
N LEU A 66 1.34 -1.18 4.35
CA LEU A 66 1.53 0.10 5.03
C LEU A 66 0.68 1.20 4.40
N GLU A 67 0.68 1.31 3.07
CA GLU A 67 -0.14 2.30 2.37
C GLU A 67 -1.64 2.01 2.54
N LEU A 68 -2.08 0.74 2.45
CA LEU A 68 -3.47 0.34 2.66
C LEU A 68 -3.92 0.67 4.09
N GLY A 69 -3.15 0.27 5.10
CA GLY A 69 -3.46 0.56 6.51
C GLY A 69 -3.51 2.06 6.79
N ARG A 70 -2.54 2.82 6.25
CA ARG A 70 -2.51 4.28 6.37
C ARG A 70 -3.72 4.94 5.71
N ALA A 71 -4.10 4.51 4.50
CA ALA A 71 -5.28 5.03 3.82
C ALA A 71 -6.58 4.70 4.57
N ALA A 72 -6.74 3.46 5.04
CA ALA A 72 -7.90 3.02 5.81
C ALA A 72 -8.05 3.78 7.14
N THR A 73 -6.94 4.14 7.77
CA THR A 73 -6.91 4.94 9.02
C THR A 73 -6.89 6.45 8.79
N ARG A 74 -7.14 6.92 7.55
CA ARG A 74 -7.17 8.34 7.16
C ARG A 74 -5.85 9.08 7.44
N GLY A 75 -4.74 8.42 7.18
CA GLY A 75 -3.40 9.01 7.32
C GLY A 75 -2.83 8.99 8.74
N SER A 76 -3.42 8.21 9.64
CA SER A 76 -2.91 8.03 11.00
C SER A 76 -1.51 7.40 11.00
N ARG A 77 -0.80 7.59 12.10
CA ARG A 77 0.48 6.92 12.36
C ARG A 77 0.22 5.43 12.65
N LEU A 78 0.88 4.55 11.92
CA LEU A 78 0.85 3.12 12.16
C LEU A 78 1.97 2.72 13.11
N GLU A 79 1.68 1.78 14.02
CA GLU A 79 2.61 1.31 15.04
C GLU A 79 2.47 -0.21 15.22
N GLY A 80 3.57 -0.89 15.56
CA GLY A 80 3.55 -2.32 15.84
C GLY A 80 2.94 -3.13 14.70
N VAL A 81 3.37 -2.85 13.47
CA VAL A 81 2.86 -3.54 12.28
C VAL A 81 3.53 -4.91 12.16
N PHE A 82 2.72 -5.95 12.03
CA PHE A 82 3.15 -7.34 11.87
C PHE A 82 2.69 -7.85 10.51
N PHE A 83 3.63 -8.35 9.72
CA PHE A 83 3.37 -9.10 8.50
C PHE A 83 3.30 -10.59 8.87
N LEU A 84 2.14 -11.22 8.65
CA LEU A 84 1.84 -12.56 9.17
C LEU A 84 2.03 -13.63 8.10
N GLN A 85 1.41 -13.42 6.94
CA GLN A 85 1.46 -14.37 5.82
C GLN A 85 1.50 -13.60 4.49
N PRO A 86 2.20 -14.12 3.46
CA PRO A 86 2.19 -13.51 2.14
C PRO A 86 0.80 -13.60 1.50
N LEU A 87 0.39 -12.54 0.81
CA LEU A 87 -0.82 -12.49 -0.02
C LEU A 87 -0.43 -12.66 -1.48
N MET A 88 -0.90 -13.75 -2.11
CA MET A 88 -0.66 -14.02 -3.52
C MET A 88 -1.68 -13.26 -4.37
N MET A 89 -1.18 -12.47 -5.33
CA MET A 89 -1.99 -11.61 -6.20
C MET A 89 -2.28 -12.23 -7.57
N ASP A 90 -1.66 -13.35 -7.89
CA ASP A 90 -1.82 -14.10 -9.12
C ASP A 90 -2.92 -15.17 -9.06
N VAL A 91 -3.73 -15.16 -7.99
CA VAL A 91 -4.90 -16.02 -7.80
C VAL A 91 -6.16 -15.22 -8.13
N SER A 92 -7.01 -15.76 -9.00
CA SER A 92 -8.26 -15.11 -9.37
C SER A 92 -9.32 -15.23 -8.25
N GLY A 93 -10.15 -14.20 -8.11
CA GLY A 93 -11.28 -14.21 -7.17
C GLY A 93 -10.93 -13.82 -5.74
N VAL A 94 -9.65 -13.62 -5.42
CA VAL A 94 -9.24 -13.22 -4.07
C VAL A 94 -9.80 -11.84 -3.72
N VAL A 95 -10.40 -11.77 -2.55
CA VAL A 95 -10.94 -10.56 -1.96
C VAL A 95 -10.11 -10.17 -0.75
N VAL A 96 -9.66 -8.93 -0.72
CA VAL A 96 -8.89 -8.35 0.40
C VAL A 96 -9.82 -7.49 1.24
N GLU A 97 -9.79 -7.69 2.54
CA GLU A 97 -10.53 -6.88 3.52
C GLU A 97 -9.57 -6.15 4.46
N CYS A 98 -9.88 -4.90 4.73
CA CYS A 98 -9.20 -4.11 5.76
C CYS A 98 -10.22 -3.67 6.80
N THR A 99 -10.06 -4.15 8.02
CA THR A 99 -10.86 -3.75 9.17
C THR A 99 -10.09 -2.75 10.03
N VAL A 100 -10.74 -1.66 10.40
CA VAL A 100 -10.18 -0.60 11.23
C VAL A 100 -11.15 -0.29 12.37
N GLY A 101 -10.65 -0.30 13.61
CA GLY A 101 -11.48 0.02 14.79
C GLY A 101 -10.70 -0.15 16.09
N GLY A 102 -11.11 0.56 17.15
CA GLY A 102 -10.49 0.45 18.46
C GLY A 102 -8.98 0.74 18.48
N GLY A 103 -8.46 1.62 17.61
CA GLY A 103 -7.02 1.89 17.49
C GLY A 103 -6.20 0.78 16.83
N ARG A 104 -6.86 -0.22 16.21
CA ARG A 104 -6.22 -1.35 15.54
C ARG A 104 -6.71 -1.50 14.11
N PHE A 105 -5.84 -2.06 13.25
CA PHE A 105 -6.23 -2.47 11.92
C PHE A 105 -5.77 -3.91 11.64
N GLU A 106 -6.50 -4.58 10.75
CA GLU A 106 -6.18 -5.90 10.26
C GLU A 106 -6.49 -5.98 8.77
N ILE A 107 -5.60 -6.62 8.02
CA ILE A 107 -5.75 -6.88 6.59
C ILE A 107 -5.75 -8.38 6.39
N SER A 108 -6.84 -8.89 5.83
CA SER A 108 -7.04 -10.31 5.55
C SER A 108 -7.50 -10.54 4.12
N SER A 109 -7.44 -11.78 3.65
CA SER A 109 -8.02 -12.18 2.37
C SER A 109 -8.94 -13.37 2.51
N ARG A 110 -9.81 -13.53 1.49
CA ARG A 110 -10.67 -14.70 1.26
C ARG A 110 -10.56 -15.11 -0.19
N ASP A 111 -10.63 -16.40 -0.45
CA ASP A 111 -10.58 -16.92 -1.83
C ASP A 111 -11.88 -16.66 -2.60
N ASP A 112 -13.01 -16.43 -1.88
CA ASP A 112 -14.30 -16.02 -2.44
C ASP A 112 -14.98 -15.02 -1.46
N ALA A 113 -15.74 -14.09 -2.02
CA ALA A 113 -16.55 -13.14 -1.24
C ALA A 113 -17.61 -13.80 -0.34
N LEU A 114 -17.96 -15.06 -0.62
CA LEU A 114 -18.95 -15.87 0.13
C LEU A 114 -18.30 -16.82 1.13
N SER A 115 -16.97 -16.97 1.12
CA SER A 115 -16.27 -17.82 2.09
C SER A 115 -16.22 -17.16 3.46
N ASP A 116 -16.49 -17.92 4.51
CA ASP A 116 -16.32 -17.47 5.90
C ASP A 116 -14.86 -17.60 6.35
N ASP A 117 -14.06 -18.40 5.65
CA ASP A 117 -12.65 -18.59 5.96
C ASP A 117 -11.82 -17.38 5.50
N SER A 118 -11.13 -16.73 6.42
CA SER A 118 -10.24 -15.62 6.12
C SER A 118 -8.82 -15.89 6.61
N THR A 119 -7.85 -15.43 5.83
CA THR A 119 -6.43 -15.50 6.17
C THR A 119 -5.94 -14.11 6.50
N ALA A 120 -5.41 -13.90 7.72
CA ALA A 120 -4.82 -12.64 8.12
C ALA A 120 -3.39 -12.50 7.56
N HIS A 121 -3.10 -11.37 6.90
CA HIS A 121 -1.82 -11.09 6.28
C HIS A 121 -1.03 -10.00 7.00
N CYS A 122 -1.72 -9.00 7.55
CA CYS A 122 -1.08 -7.90 8.24
C CYS A 122 -1.99 -7.36 9.33
N SER A 123 -1.40 -6.98 10.46
CA SER A 123 -2.11 -6.31 11.54
C SER A 123 -1.23 -5.29 12.24
N GLY A 124 -1.86 -4.33 12.94
CA GLY A 124 -1.14 -3.34 13.71
C GLY A 124 -2.07 -2.44 14.49
N SER A 125 -1.49 -1.44 15.13
CA SER A 125 -2.21 -0.37 15.80
C SER A 125 -2.02 0.96 15.06
N TYR A 126 -2.90 1.92 15.34
CA TYR A 126 -2.76 3.28 14.84
C TYR A 126 -3.15 4.29 15.90
N THR A 127 -2.53 5.46 15.82
CA THR A 127 -2.86 6.60 16.66
C THR A 127 -3.31 7.76 15.78
N ALA A 128 -4.47 8.34 16.12
CA ALA A 128 -4.97 9.54 15.45
C ALA A 128 -4.07 10.72 15.81
N GLY A 129 -3.62 11.46 14.81
CA GLY A 129 -2.80 12.65 14.98
C GLY A 129 -1.89 12.87 13.78
N ALA A 130 -1.65 14.13 13.44
CA ALA A 130 -0.64 14.45 12.45
C ALA A 130 0.72 14.03 13.00
N THR A 131 1.43 13.18 12.28
CA THR A 131 2.82 12.89 12.59
C THR A 131 3.60 14.18 12.41
N VAL A 132 3.99 14.80 13.50
CA VAL A 132 4.95 15.91 13.45
C VAL A 132 6.27 15.30 13.04
N TRP A 133 6.62 15.44 11.77
CA TRP A 133 7.95 15.12 11.29
C TRP A 133 8.95 16.04 12.00
N SER A 134 9.76 15.49 12.86
CA SER A 134 10.93 16.12 13.42
C SER A 134 12.01 15.05 13.58
N PRO A 135 13.23 15.30 13.24
CA PRO A 135 13.90 16.53 12.84
C PRO A 135 14.15 16.60 11.32
N SER A 136 14.50 17.78 10.83
CA SER A 136 14.99 17.95 9.47
C SER A 136 16.28 17.14 9.29
N VAL A 137 16.24 16.13 8.44
CA VAL A 137 17.43 15.36 8.07
C VAL A 137 18.28 16.25 7.16
N ASP A 138 19.52 16.53 7.56
CA ASP A 138 20.46 17.24 6.69
C ASP A 138 20.98 16.27 5.60
N HIS A 139 20.24 16.20 4.51
CA HIS A 139 20.59 15.38 3.35
C HIS A 139 21.93 15.75 2.72
N ALA A 140 22.37 17.00 2.83
CA ALA A 140 23.66 17.45 2.30
C ALA A 140 24.81 16.91 3.14
N ALA A 141 24.68 16.99 4.47
CA ALA A 141 25.66 16.39 5.38
C ALA A 141 25.71 14.87 5.25
N LEU A 142 24.57 14.21 5.13
CA LEU A 142 24.52 12.76 4.93
C LEU A 142 25.26 12.35 3.65
N ARG A 143 24.93 12.97 2.52
CA ARG A 143 25.55 12.64 1.22
C ARG A 143 27.02 13.05 1.10
N GLY A 144 27.43 14.12 1.77
CA GLY A 144 28.76 14.66 1.61
C GLY A 144 29.79 14.18 2.65
N ARG A 145 29.36 13.71 3.81
CA ARG A 145 30.27 13.42 4.94
C ARG A 145 30.10 12.04 5.53
N VAL A 146 28.90 11.49 5.53
CA VAL A 146 28.57 10.23 6.23
C VAL A 146 28.46 9.07 5.24
N CYS A 147 27.65 9.22 4.20
CA CYS A 147 27.43 8.20 3.19
C CYS A 147 28.37 8.49 2.00
N THR A 148 29.52 7.82 1.96
CA THR A 148 30.57 8.06 0.95
C THR A 148 30.81 6.86 0.03
N ARG A 149 30.21 5.72 0.32
CA ARG A 149 30.34 4.51 -0.48
C ARG A 149 29.17 4.40 -1.45
N VAL A 150 29.46 4.51 -2.73
CA VAL A 150 28.47 4.33 -3.79
C VAL A 150 28.21 2.84 -3.96
N ALA A 151 26.93 2.45 -3.94
CA ALA A 151 26.52 1.08 -4.26
C ALA A 151 26.34 0.90 -5.77
N ASP A 152 26.69 -0.27 -6.26
CA ASP A 152 26.33 -0.69 -7.62
C ASP A 152 24.86 -1.12 -7.62
N VAL A 153 23.99 -0.26 -8.12
CA VAL A 153 22.53 -0.48 -8.15
C VAL A 153 22.17 -1.66 -9.07
N VAL A 154 22.91 -1.88 -10.14
CA VAL A 154 22.68 -3.03 -11.04
C VAL A 154 23.00 -4.31 -10.32
N ALA A 155 24.18 -4.41 -9.71
CA ALA A 155 24.58 -5.59 -8.93
C ALA A 155 23.63 -5.83 -7.73
N MET A 156 23.07 -4.77 -7.13
CA MET A 156 22.06 -4.87 -6.08
C MET A 156 20.80 -5.61 -6.58
N TYR A 157 20.21 -5.15 -7.70
CA TYR A 157 19.03 -5.81 -8.24
C TYR A 157 19.32 -7.20 -8.80
N ASP A 158 20.51 -7.45 -9.33
CA ASP A 158 20.93 -8.78 -9.78
C ASP A 158 21.06 -9.74 -8.59
N SER A 159 21.54 -9.27 -7.45
CA SER A 159 21.58 -10.07 -6.21
C SER A 159 20.17 -10.36 -5.67
N PHE A 160 19.24 -9.41 -5.74
CA PHE A 160 17.84 -9.66 -5.41
C PHE A 160 17.23 -10.73 -6.33
N HIS A 161 17.45 -10.62 -7.63
CA HIS A 161 16.97 -11.60 -8.58
C HIS A 161 17.53 -13.01 -8.28
N ALA A 162 18.80 -13.10 -7.92
CA ALA A 162 19.44 -14.39 -7.60
C ALA A 162 18.84 -15.09 -6.37
N VAL A 163 18.29 -14.31 -5.41
CA VAL A 163 17.60 -14.89 -4.23
C VAL A 163 16.08 -14.99 -4.41
N GLY A 164 15.57 -14.71 -5.63
CA GLY A 164 14.16 -14.88 -5.98
C GLY A 164 13.30 -13.63 -5.86
N LEU A 165 13.88 -12.46 -5.60
CA LEU A 165 13.18 -11.17 -5.67
C LEU A 165 13.28 -10.63 -7.11
N GLN A 166 12.34 -11.02 -7.95
CA GLN A 166 12.38 -10.81 -9.40
C GLN A 166 11.59 -9.55 -9.78
N TYR A 167 11.97 -8.43 -9.18
CA TYR A 167 11.27 -7.15 -9.36
C TYR A 167 11.22 -6.70 -10.83
N GLY A 168 10.02 -6.33 -11.29
CA GLY A 168 9.81 -5.70 -12.59
C GLY A 168 10.16 -4.20 -12.58
N PRO A 169 10.05 -3.51 -13.73
CA PRO A 169 10.51 -2.12 -13.90
C PRO A 169 9.87 -1.12 -12.93
N ALA A 170 8.62 -1.34 -12.48
CA ALA A 170 7.96 -0.45 -11.54
C ALA A 170 8.55 -0.52 -10.12
N TYR A 171 9.24 -1.61 -9.78
CA TYR A 171 9.92 -1.87 -8.51
C TYR A 171 11.45 -1.84 -8.61
N ARG A 172 12.01 -1.17 -9.63
CA ARG A 172 13.45 -0.98 -9.84
C ARG A 172 13.73 0.48 -10.13
N ARG A 173 13.46 1.34 -9.14
CA ARG A 173 13.52 2.80 -9.33
C ARG A 173 14.71 3.47 -8.65
N VAL A 174 15.51 2.74 -7.91
CA VAL A 174 16.75 3.28 -7.34
C VAL A 174 17.68 3.64 -8.47
N GLU A 175 18.09 4.93 -8.54
CA GLU A 175 19.06 5.45 -9.50
C GLU A 175 20.45 5.60 -8.88
N LEU A 176 20.46 5.89 -7.58
CA LEU A 176 21.68 6.08 -6.82
C LEU A 176 21.43 5.59 -5.39
N ALA A 177 22.38 4.83 -4.87
CA ALA A 177 22.44 4.49 -3.46
C ALA A 177 23.85 4.76 -2.94
N ILE A 178 23.95 5.44 -1.81
CA ILE A 178 25.21 5.72 -1.13
C ILE A 178 25.04 5.39 0.36
N GLY A 179 26.00 4.71 0.93
CA GLY A 179 25.97 4.30 2.32
C GLY A 179 27.28 4.59 3.06
N ASN A 180 27.25 4.40 4.38
CA ASN A 180 28.47 4.42 5.20
C ASN A 180 29.09 3.02 5.36
N GLY A 181 28.42 1.99 4.80
CA GLY A 181 28.86 0.58 4.88
C GLY A 181 28.56 -0.07 6.23
N ARG A 182 27.67 0.50 7.05
CA ARG A 182 27.26 -0.03 8.37
C ARG A 182 25.74 -0.02 8.52
N ASP A 183 25.17 1.13 8.81
CA ASP A 183 23.79 1.27 9.30
C ASP A 183 23.05 2.46 8.68
N LEU A 184 23.67 3.19 7.77
CA LEU A 184 23.09 4.37 7.18
C LEU A 184 23.27 4.36 5.65
N ALA A 185 22.18 4.59 4.94
CA ALA A 185 22.18 4.75 3.51
C ALA A 185 21.26 5.90 3.08
N VAL A 186 21.52 6.46 1.92
CA VAL A 186 20.68 7.44 1.24
C VAL A 186 20.52 7.00 -0.20
N SER A 187 19.32 6.92 -0.69
CA SER A 187 19.01 6.60 -2.08
C SER A 187 18.28 7.73 -2.78
N ARG A 188 18.40 7.76 -4.10
CA ARG A 188 17.59 8.58 -4.98
C ARG A 188 16.77 7.67 -5.87
N LEU A 189 15.44 7.86 -5.81
CA LEU A 189 14.51 7.14 -6.66
C LEU A 189 14.18 7.97 -7.91
N ARG A 190 13.95 7.29 -9.02
CA ARG A 190 13.42 7.91 -10.24
C ARG A 190 12.02 8.45 -9.96
N VAL A 191 11.77 9.69 -10.33
CA VAL A 191 10.47 10.34 -10.13
C VAL A 191 9.38 9.62 -10.94
N ARG A 192 8.23 9.37 -10.34
CA ARG A 192 7.03 8.86 -11.01
C ARG A 192 6.24 10.00 -11.65
N SER A 193 5.61 9.72 -12.77
CA SER A 193 4.67 10.63 -13.40
C SER A 193 3.34 10.73 -12.65
N SER A 194 2.98 9.69 -11.86
CA SER A 194 1.74 9.63 -11.09
C SER A 194 1.90 8.71 -9.89
N GLN A 195 1.28 9.05 -8.77
CA GLN A 195 1.15 8.20 -7.58
C GLN A 195 -0.02 7.19 -7.70
N GLN A 196 -0.76 7.21 -8.81
CA GLN A 196 -1.86 6.29 -9.12
C GLN A 196 -2.92 6.21 -8.00
N GLY A 197 -3.18 7.32 -7.30
CA GLY A 197 -4.17 7.41 -6.22
C GLY A 197 -3.66 7.01 -4.84
N THR A 198 -2.39 6.68 -4.70
CA THR A 198 -1.74 6.42 -3.39
C THR A 198 -1.08 7.69 -2.83
N ALA A 199 -0.91 7.78 -1.53
CA ALA A 199 -0.15 8.88 -0.92
C ALA A 199 1.35 8.62 -1.03
N VAL A 200 1.76 7.36 -0.82
CA VAL A 200 3.11 6.86 -1.11
C VAL A 200 2.95 5.63 -2.00
N HIS A 201 3.54 5.67 -3.19
CA HIS A 201 3.44 4.52 -4.08
C HIS A 201 4.17 3.31 -3.47
N PRO A 202 3.52 2.12 -3.39
CA PRO A 202 4.11 0.96 -2.74
C PRO A 202 5.51 0.61 -3.23
N ALA A 203 5.74 0.70 -4.53
CA ALA A 203 7.05 0.40 -5.09
C ALA A 203 8.13 1.43 -4.74
N ASP A 204 7.79 2.70 -4.50
CA ASP A 204 8.77 3.69 -4.07
C ASP A 204 9.17 3.48 -2.61
N LEU A 205 8.21 3.07 -1.77
CA LEU A 205 8.48 2.72 -0.38
C LEU A 205 9.25 1.40 -0.29
N ASP A 206 8.94 0.41 -1.12
CA ASP A 206 9.65 -0.86 -1.18
C ASP A 206 11.10 -0.66 -1.60
N ASP A 207 11.36 0.07 -2.69
CA ASP A 207 12.71 0.44 -3.13
C ASP A 207 13.50 1.21 -2.06
N ALA A 208 12.82 2.08 -1.29
CA ALA A 208 13.47 2.81 -0.19
C ALA A 208 13.85 1.90 1.00
N LEU A 209 13.15 0.79 1.18
CA LEU A 209 13.45 -0.20 2.22
C LEU A 209 14.52 -1.21 1.80
N CYS A 210 14.84 -1.28 0.51
CA CYS A 210 15.83 -2.20 -0.05
C CYS A 210 17.29 -1.68 0.00
N VAL A 211 17.52 -0.43 0.42
CA VAL A 211 18.84 0.26 0.38
C VAL A 211 19.54 0.33 1.73
#